data_11e5e46ea576126ff25f15c8fc288710
#
_entry.id   11e5e46ea576126ff25f15c8fc288710
#
_cell.length_a   1.000
_cell.length_b   1.000
_cell.length_c   1.000
_cell.angle_alpha   90.00
_cell.angle_beta   90.00
_cell.angle_gamma   90.00
#
_symmetry.space_group_name_H-M   'P 1'
#
loop_
_entity.id
_entity.type
_entity.pdbx_description
1 polymer ?
#
loop_
_entity_poly.entity_id
_entity_poly.type
_entity_poly.pdbx_seq_one_letter_code
_entity_poly.pdbx_strand_id
1 'polypeptide(L)'
;MPSTPLAQTGPRDRLLQQLANTAALPEHSQLPCLSERLGRLFGLGDTMNLDAATAYRTRQPGEVQEAMVDRLTDELATTRRALIRRIQEWANELEFEGEPEFEPVQNAWLALRRRITANSRQLRDKVRKAMQTQGQTLARLAELDSVFDHTMAGYTSQCFSQISRVLEQRFQALQTPSEQTQESGQPTENWFHRYCEETQIMLLAELDVRLEPVLGLLEACHNEVNKTP
;
A
#
# COMPACT_ATOMS: atom_id res chain seq x y z
N MET A 1 -35.12 5.30 15.19
CA MET A 1 -34.34 5.36 13.95
C MET A 1 -33.06 4.62 14.21
N PRO A 2 -32.74 3.51 13.52
CA PRO A 2 -31.51 2.79 13.74
C PRO A 2 -30.37 3.58 13.08
N SER A 3 -29.34 3.92 13.88
CA SER A 3 -28.10 4.53 13.42
C SER A 3 -27.35 3.50 12.56
N THR A 4 -27.20 3.79 11.28
CA THR A 4 -26.35 3.02 10.36
C THR A 4 -24.92 3.07 10.90
N PRO A 5 -24.22 1.92 11.14
CA PRO A 5 -22.84 1.96 11.54
C PRO A 5 -22.02 2.56 10.38
N LEU A 6 -21.21 3.57 10.70
CA LEU A 6 -20.20 4.12 9.79
C LEU A 6 -19.33 2.95 9.33
N ALA A 7 -19.48 2.56 8.07
CA ALA A 7 -18.60 1.58 7.43
C ALA A 7 -17.17 2.10 7.58
N GLN A 8 -16.32 1.35 8.31
CA GLN A 8 -14.90 1.64 8.39
C GLN A 8 -14.34 1.48 6.98
N THR A 9 -14.02 2.60 6.33
CA THR A 9 -13.38 2.61 5.01
C THR A 9 -12.03 1.89 5.10
N GLY A 10 -11.88 0.82 4.33
CA GLY A 10 -10.64 0.03 4.28
C GLY A 10 -9.46 0.83 3.73
N PRO A 11 -8.21 0.33 3.87
CA PRO A 11 -7.02 1.00 3.34
C PRO A 11 -7.11 1.32 1.84
N ARG A 12 -7.72 0.43 1.06
CA ARG A 12 -7.94 0.60 -0.39
C ARG A 12 -8.91 1.74 -0.69
N ASP A 13 -10.00 1.81 0.06
CA ASP A 13 -11.01 2.84 -0.14
C ASP A 13 -10.43 4.21 0.17
N ARG A 14 -9.59 4.32 1.21
CA ARG A 14 -8.87 5.55 1.56
C ARG A 14 -7.92 5.98 0.44
N LEU A 15 -7.12 5.06 -0.13
CA LEU A 15 -6.22 5.38 -1.23
C LEU A 15 -7.00 5.82 -2.48
N LEU A 16 -8.07 5.11 -2.85
CA LEU A 16 -8.93 5.46 -3.98
C LEU A 16 -9.61 6.82 -3.78
N GLN A 17 -10.08 7.10 -2.58
CA GLN A 17 -10.67 8.38 -2.24
C GLN A 17 -9.65 9.53 -2.32
N GLN A 18 -8.41 9.31 -1.86
CA GLN A 18 -7.35 10.31 -1.99
C GLN A 18 -6.98 10.55 -3.46
N LEU A 19 -6.86 9.50 -4.26
CA LEU A 19 -6.62 9.63 -5.70
C LEU A 19 -7.75 10.40 -6.40
N ALA A 20 -8.99 10.11 -6.08
CA ALA A 20 -10.15 10.81 -6.65
C ALA A 20 -10.17 12.28 -6.23
N ASN A 21 -9.93 12.59 -4.96
CA ASN A 21 -9.91 13.96 -4.45
C ASN A 21 -8.77 14.80 -5.05
N THR A 22 -7.61 14.18 -5.30
CA THR A 22 -6.43 14.88 -5.79
C THR A 22 -6.43 15.02 -7.32
N ALA A 23 -6.97 14.03 -8.05
CA ALA A 23 -6.92 13.96 -9.51
C ALA A 23 -8.12 14.57 -10.22
N ALA A 24 -9.16 15.01 -9.51
CA ALA A 24 -10.45 15.41 -10.10
C ALA A 24 -10.95 14.39 -11.14
N LEU A 25 -10.86 13.09 -10.81
CA LEU A 25 -11.27 12.02 -11.72
C LEU A 25 -12.77 12.12 -12.00
N PRO A 26 -13.22 11.94 -13.27
CA PRO A 26 -14.63 11.93 -13.59
C PRO A 26 -15.32 10.80 -12.81
N GLU A 27 -16.38 11.17 -12.10
CA GLU A 27 -17.25 10.21 -11.43
C GLU A 27 -17.86 9.25 -12.45
N HIS A 28 -17.80 7.95 -12.17
CA HIS A 28 -18.50 6.86 -12.84
C HIS A 28 -17.98 6.38 -14.21
N SER A 29 -16.88 5.63 -14.20
CA SER A 29 -16.79 4.48 -15.11
C SER A 29 -17.34 3.24 -14.36
N GLN A 30 -18.39 2.60 -14.87
CA GLN A 30 -18.86 1.32 -14.35
C GLN A 30 -17.72 0.30 -14.52
N LEU A 31 -17.02 0.02 -13.42
CA LEU A 31 -15.96 -0.98 -13.42
C LEU A 31 -16.60 -2.37 -13.59
N PRO A 32 -16.03 -3.26 -14.45
CA PRO A 32 -16.46 -4.65 -14.55
C PRO A 32 -16.45 -5.33 -13.17
N CYS A 33 -17.26 -6.36 -12.97
CA CYS A 33 -17.28 -7.07 -11.71
C CYS A 33 -15.89 -7.67 -11.38
N LEU A 34 -15.63 -7.92 -10.09
CA LEU A 34 -14.30 -8.39 -9.63
C LEU A 34 -13.87 -9.68 -10.33
N SER A 35 -14.80 -10.63 -10.50
CA SER A 35 -14.51 -11.92 -11.16
C SER A 35 -14.12 -11.76 -12.63
N GLU A 36 -14.78 -10.85 -13.36
CA GLU A 36 -14.43 -10.56 -14.75
C GLU A 36 -13.06 -9.89 -14.87
N ARG A 37 -12.75 -8.97 -13.94
CA ARG A 37 -11.43 -8.32 -13.87
C ARG A 37 -10.33 -9.30 -13.53
N LEU A 38 -10.54 -10.20 -12.57
CA LEU A 38 -9.61 -11.27 -12.24
C LEU A 38 -9.42 -12.23 -13.41
N GLY A 39 -10.50 -12.65 -14.09
CA GLY A 39 -10.43 -13.52 -15.25
C GLY A 39 -9.63 -12.95 -16.43
N ARG A 40 -9.54 -11.62 -16.54
CA ARG A 40 -8.70 -10.95 -17.55
C ARG A 40 -7.21 -10.85 -17.13
N LEU A 41 -6.93 -10.93 -15.83
CA LEU A 41 -5.58 -10.83 -15.28
C LEU A 41 -4.87 -12.19 -15.21
N PHE A 42 -5.63 -13.28 -15.03
CA PHE A 42 -5.10 -14.62 -14.89
C PHE A 42 -5.14 -15.38 -16.22
N GLY A 43 -3.96 -15.75 -16.72
CA GLY A 43 -3.81 -16.69 -17.83
C GLY A 43 -3.88 -18.14 -17.36
N LEU A 44 -3.86 -19.08 -18.32
CA LEU A 44 -3.85 -20.52 -18.03
C LEU A 44 -2.66 -20.92 -17.15
N GLY A 45 -1.47 -20.39 -17.43
CA GLY A 45 -0.28 -20.65 -16.63
C GLY A 45 -0.42 -20.19 -15.18
N ASP A 46 -1.02 -19.02 -14.96
CA ASP A 46 -1.27 -18.49 -13.61
C ASP A 46 -2.24 -19.36 -12.84
N THR A 47 -3.31 -19.83 -13.50
CA THR A 47 -4.29 -20.75 -12.91
C THR A 47 -3.64 -22.08 -12.51
N MET A 48 -2.76 -22.63 -13.35
CA MET A 48 -2.00 -23.85 -13.02
C MET A 48 -1.05 -23.65 -11.84
N ASN A 49 -0.38 -22.51 -11.75
CA ASN A 49 0.50 -22.17 -10.64
C ASN A 49 -0.27 -22.02 -9.33
N LEU A 50 -1.45 -21.38 -9.37
CA LEU A 50 -2.34 -21.26 -8.21
C LEU A 50 -2.86 -22.63 -7.75
N ASP A 51 -3.25 -23.52 -8.69
CA ASP A 51 -3.67 -24.89 -8.38
C ASP A 51 -2.53 -25.69 -7.73
N ALA A 52 -1.31 -25.61 -8.28
CA ALA A 52 -0.13 -26.22 -7.68
C ALA A 52 0.16 -25.69 -6.26
N ALA A 53 0.00 -24.38 -6.03
CA ALA A 53 0.17 -23.78 -4.70
C ALA A 53 -0.88 -24.29 -3.69
N THR A 54 -2.13 -24.51 -4.12
CA THR A 54 -3.16 -25.10 -3.25
C THR A 54 -2.87 -26.56 -2.88
N ALA A 55 -2.17 -27.30 -3.75
CA ALA A 55 -1.73 -28.67 -3.52
C ALA A 55 -0.38 -28.77 -2.78
N TYR A 56 0.28 -27.64 -2.51
CA TYR A 56 1.60 -27.60 -1.87
C TYR A 56 1.64 -28.37 -0.54
N ARG A 57 2.72 -29.14 -0.37
CA ARG A 57 2.98 -29.91 0.88
C ARG A 57 4.38 -29.59 1.38
N THR A 58 4.45 -29.11 2.61
CA THR A 58 5.74 -28.95 3.29
C THR A 58 6.32 -30.31 3.66
N ARG A 59 7.67 -30.41 3.61
CA ARG A 59 8.39 -31.65 3.98
C ARG A 59 8.45 -31.87 5.49
N GLN A 60 8.39 -30.80 6.27
CA GLN A 60 8.49 -30.83 7.74
C GLN A 60 7.44 -29.89 8.34
N PRO A 61 6.19 -30.37 8.50
CA PRO A 61 5.17 -29.58 9.16
C PRO A 61 5.52 -29.46 10.65
N GLY A 62 5.94 -28.28 11.08
CA GLY A 62 6.10 -27.94 12.49
C GLY A 62 4.78 -27.51 13.12
N GLU A 63 4.81 -27.21 14.41
CA GLU A 63 3.71 -26.55 15.12
C GLU A 63 3.90 -25.03 15.06
N VAL A 64 2.78 -24.29 15.12
CA VAL A 64 2.81 -22.83 15.11
C VAL A 64 3.37 -22.33 16.43
N GLN A 65 4.38 -21.46 16.37
CA GLN A 65 5.04 -20.90 17.55
C GLN A 65 4.54 -19.45 17.76
N GLU A 66 3.84 -19.21 18.86
CA GLU A 66 3.35 -17.90 19.28
C GLU A 66 4.48 -16.85 19.31
N ALA A 67 5.62 -17.19 19.93
CA ALA A 67 6.78 -16.29 19.99
C ALA A 67 7.33 -15.85 18.62
N MET A 68 7.13 -16.65 17.56
CA MET A 68 7.48 -16.26 16.19
C MET A 68 6.50 -15.22 15.65
N VAL A 69 5.22 -15.43 15.91
CA VAL A 69 4.13 -14.51 15.45
C VAL A 69 4.29 -13.16 16.14
N ASP A 70 4.52 -13.14 17.46
CA ASP A 70 4.74 -11.92 18.23
C ASP A 70 5.93 -11.12 17.72
N ARG A 71 7.06 -11.79 17.49
CA ARG A 71 8.27 -11.15 16.94
C ARG A 71 8.01 -10.50 15.57
N LEU A 72 7.29 -11.17 14.68
CA LEU A 72 6.98 -10.62 13.35
C LEU A 72 5.98 -9.47 13.42
N THR A 73 5.04 -9.55 14.36
CA THR A 73 4.08 -8.46 14.63
C THR A 73 4.80 -7.22 15.16
N ASP A 74 5.74 -7.40 16.08
CA ASP A 74 6.58 -6.31 16.59
C ASP A 74 7.47 -5.69 15.52
N GLU A 75 8.04 -6.52 14.64
CA GLU A 75 8.84 -6.04 13.50
C GLU A 75 7.98 -5.22 12.52
N LEU A 76 6.76 -5.69 12.20
CA LEU A 76 5.82 -4.94 11.39
C LEU A 76 5.47 -3.59 12.04
N ALA A 77 5.12 -3.58 13.32
CA ALA A 77 4.76 -2.37 14.06
C ALA A 77 5.93 -1.37 14.09
N THR A 78 7.16 -1.86 14.29
CA THR A 78 8.37 -1.03 14.31
C THR A 78 8.68 -0.44 12.94
N THR A 79 8.63 -1.27 11.90
CA THR A 79 8.85 -0.83 10.51
C THR A 79 7.79 0.17 10.06
N ARG A 80 6.51 -0.10 10.36
CA ARG A 80 5.40 0.81 10.03
C ARG A 80 5.60 2.17 10.72
N ARG A 81 5.92 2.21 12.01
CA ARG A 81 6.19 3.47 12.75
C ARG A 81 7.37 4.25 12.14
N ALA A 82 8.45 3.56 11.77
CA ALA A 82 9.60 4.19 11.14
C ALA A 82 9.26 4.80 9.77
N LEU A 83 8.46 4.10 8.96
CA LEU A 83 8.01 4.61 7.66
C LEU A 83 7.05 5.78 7.81
N ILE A 84 6.10 5.73 8.75
CA ILE A 84 5.18 6.84 9.04
C ILE A 84 5.98 8.10 9.42
N ARG A 85 6.93 7.99 10.33
CA ARG A 85 7.77 9.14 10.73
C ARG A 85 8.51 9.74 9.53
N ARG A 86 9.11 8.92 8.66
CA ARG A 86 9.77 9.41 7.46
C ARG A 86 8.81 10.06 6.45
N ILE A 87 7.58 9.54 6.35
CA ILE A 87 6.53 10.17 5.54
C ILE A 87 6.14 11.52 6.15
N GLN A 88 6.11 11.66 7.46
CA GLN A 88 5.79 12.92 8.14
C GLN A 88 6.89 13.97 8.01
N GLU A 89 8.13 13.55 7.91
CA GLU A 89 9.32 14.41 7.90
C GLU A 89 9.86 14.68 6.49
N TRP A 90 9.34 14.03 5.43
CA TRP A 90 9.95 14.04 4.11
C TRP A 90 10.14 15.44 3.50
N ALA A 91 9.23 16.36 3.78
CA ALA A 91 9.28 17.72 3.26
C ALA A 91 10.23 18.63 4.05
N ASN A 92 10.60 18.25 5.27
CA ASN A 92 11.48 19.06 6.13
C ASN A 92 12.95 19.07 5.64
N GLU A 93 13.31 18.08 4.79
CA GLU A 93 14.65 17.97 4.20
C GLU A 93 14.77 18.75 2.89
N LEU A 94 13.68 19.40 2.43
CA LEU A 94 13.66 20.17 1.20
C LEU A 94 13.99 21.64 1.49
N GLU A 95 15.12 22.10 0.98
CA GLU A 95 15.54 23.48 1.04
C GLU A 95 15.48 24.09 -0.37
N PHE A 96 14.86 25.27 -0.50
CA PHE A 96 14.76 26.00 -1.76
C PHE A 96 15.29 27.42 -1.57
N GLU A 97 16.13 27.88 -2.50
CA GLU A 97 16.60 29.26 -2.56
C GLU A 97 15.59 30.22 -3.27
N GLY A 98 14.35 29.75 -3.46
CA GLY A 98 13.30 30.49 -4.18
C GLY A 98 12.01 29.68 -4.25
N GLU A 99 11.30 29.77 -5.37
CA GLU A 99 10.11 28.96 -5.57
C GLU A 99 10.47 27.45 -5.65
N PRO A 100 9.65 26.57 -5.03
CA PRO A 100 9.87 25.14 -5.08
C PRO A 100 9.87 24.60 -6.51
N GLU A 101 10.93 23.87 -6.87
CA GLU A 101 11.05 23.19 -8.15
C GLU A 101 10.52 21.76 -8.03
N PHE A 102 9.89 21.25 -9.11
CA PHE A 102 9.26 19.93 -9.10
C PHE A 102 10.27 18.79 -8.98
N GLU A 103 11.42 18.86 -9.65
CA GLU A 103 12.36 17.75 -9.74
C GLU A 103 12.95 17.34 -8.37
N PRO A 104 13.46 18.25 -7.51
CA PRO A 104 13.90 17.90 -6.15
C PRO A 104 12.77 17.30 -5.32
N VAL A 105 11.57 17.88 -5.38
CA VAL A 105 10.37 17.40 -4.68
C VAL A 105 10.00 15.99 -5.15
N GLN A 106 9.98 15.76 -6.45
CA GLN A 106 9.71 14.45 -7.04
C GLN A 106 10.73 13.40 -6.59
N ASN A 107 12.01 13.72 -6.64
CA ASN A 107 13.09 12.81 -6.22
C ASN A 107 12.97 12.40 -4.76
N ALA A 108 12.62 13.33 -3.87
CA ALA A 108 12.45 13.07 -2.45
C ALA A 108 11.32 12.06 -2.18
N TRP A 109 10.11 12.32 -2.69
CA TRP A 109 9.01 11.39 -2.44
C TRP A 109 9.11 10.09 -3.25
N LEU A 110 9.78 10.07 -4.42
CA LEU A 110 10.11 8.82 -5.14
C LEU A 110 11.07 7.94 -4.34
N ALA A 111 12.10 8.54 -3.71
CA ALA A 111 13.02 7.81 -2.83
C ALA A 111 12.26 7.17 -1.66
N LEU A 112 11.31 7.90 -1.06
CA LEU A 112 10.48 7.41 0.01
C LEU A 112 9.56 6.27 -0.44
N ARG A 113 8.92 6.38 -1.61
CA ARG A 113 8.10 5.30 -2.20
C ARG A 113 8.91 4.03 -2.48
N ARG A 114 10.14 4.17 -2.99
CA ARG A 114 11.05 3.00 -3.16
C ARG A 114 11.32 2.32 -1.82
N ARG A 115 11.53 3.09 -0.75
CA ARG A 115 11.73 2.55 0.60
C ARG A 115 10.48 1.87 1.14
N ILE A 116 9.30 2.47 1.00
CA ILE A 116 8.03 1.86 1.37
C ILE A 116 7.87 0.50 0.66
N THR A 117 8.08 0.47 -0.65
CA THR A 117 7.99 -0.75 -1.46
C THR A 117 8.97 -1.83 -1.02
N ALA A 118 10.23 -1.46 -0.79
CA ALA A 118 11.27 -2.41 -0.37
C ALA A 118 10.97 -3.03 1.01
N ASN A 119 10.61 -2.19 1.99
CA ASN A 119 10.30 -2.67 3.34
C ASN A 119 9.05 -3.55 3.38
N SER A 120 7.98 -3.17 2.65
CA SER A 120 6.75 -3.98 2.58
C SER A 120 7.01 -5.35 1.96
N ARG A 121 7.80 -5.42 0.89
CA ARG A 121 8.22 -6.70 0.29
C ARG A 121 9.06 -7.53 1.24
N GLN A 122 10.06 -6.93 1.88
CA GLN A 122 10.94 -7.63 2.81
C GLN A 122 10.16 -8.22 3.99
N LEU A 123 9.21 -7.47 4.56
CA LEU A 123 8.34 -7.98 5.62
C LEU A 123 7.48 -9.15 5.14
N ARG A 124 6.83 -9.01 3.97
CA ARG A 124 6.00 -10.09 3.39
C ARG A 124 6.81 -11.37 3.17
N ASP A 125 8.03 -11.25 2.63
CA ASP A 125 8.92 -12.40 2.41
C ASP A 125 9.37 -13.05 3.71
N LYS A 126 9.63 -12.26 4.77
CA LYS A 126 9.97 -12.79 6.11
C LYS A 126 8.81 -13.56 6.70
N VAL A 127 7.59 -13.03 6.63
CA VAL A 127 6.39 -13.72 7.12
C VAL A 127 6.17 -15.02 6.36
N ARG A 128 6.24 -15.01 5.02
CA ARG A 128 6.14 -16.24 4.19
C ARG A 128 7.14 -17.30 4.60
N LYS A 129 8.42 -16.92 4.75
CA LYS A 129 9.49 -17.84 5.15
C LYS A 129 9.23 -18.44 6.52
N ALA A 130 8.77 -17.64 7.47
CA ALA A 130 8.41 -18.14 8.80
C ALA A 130 7.24 -19.13 8.72
N MET A 131 6.19 -18.82 7.96
CA MET A 131 5.00 -19.67 7.79
C MET A 131 5.32 -21.06 7.20
N GLN A 132 6.35 -21.18 6.36
CA GLN A 132 6.72 -22.45 5.71
C GLN A 132 7.05 -23.57 6.69
N THR A 133 7.45 -23.25 7.93
CA THR A 133 7.79 -24.21 8.99
C THR A 133 6.73 -24.32 10.08
N GLN A 134 5.62 -23.61 9.97
CA GLN A 134 4.59 -23.45 11.01
C GLN A 134 3.30 -24.25 10.70
N GLY A 135 3.44 -25.44 10.20
CA GLY A 135 2.31 -26.30 9.86
C GLY A 135 1.93 -26.26 8.38
N GLN A 136 1.18 -27.27 7.96
CA GLN A 136 0.82 -27.48 6.56
C GLN A 136 -0.09 -26.36 6.02
N THR A 137 -1.04 -25.89 6.83
CA THR A 137 -2.01 -24.86 6.44
C THR A 137 -1.29 -23.54 6.14
N LEU A 138 -0.41 -23.10 7.06
CA LEU A 138 0.34 -21.86 6.88
C LEU A 138 1.37 -21.95 5.75
N ALA A 139 2.05 -23.09 5.60
CA ALA A 139 2.99 -23.30 4.50
C ALA A 139 2.29 -23.22 3.12
N ARG A 140 1.09 -23.80 3.00
CA ARG A 140 0.27 -23.69 1.79
C ARG A 140 -0.20 -22.26 1.52
N LEU A 141 -0.62 -21.54 2.56
CA LEU A 141 -1.03 -20.15 2.45
C LEU A 141 0.14 -19.26 2.01
N ALA A 142 1.35 -19.47 2.56
CA ALA A 142 2.54 -18.73 2.16
C ALA A 142 2.90 -18.96 0.68
N GLU A 143 2.77 -20.19 0.20
CA GLU A 143 3.01 -20.52 -1.21
C GLU A 143 1.95 -19.87 -2.11
N LEU A 144 0.67 -19.97 -1.75
CA LEU A 144 -0.42 -19.34 -2.47
C LEU A 144 -0.24 -17.81 -2.57
N ASP A 145 0.12 -17.17 -1.45
CA ASP A 145 0.40 -15.72 -1.43
C ASP A 145 1.60 -15.36 -2.31
N SER A 146 2.64 -16.20 -2.36
CA SER A 146 3.83 -15.99 -3.21
C SER A 146 3.46 -16.03 -4.70
N VAL A 147 2.70 -17.04 -5.12
CA VAL A 147 2.26 -17.19 -6.51
C VAL A 147 1.34 -16.04 -6.90
N PHE A 148 0.38 -15.69 -6.04
CA PHE A 148 -0.55 -14.58 -6.28
C PHE A 148 0.19 -13.23 -6.42
N ASP A 149 1.14 -12.95 -5.52
CA ASP A 149 1.96 -11.73 -5.56
C ASP A 149 2.74 -11.62 -6.87
N HIS A 150 3.36 -12.74 -7.31
CA HIS A 150 4.10 -12.79 -8.57
C HIS A 150 3.17 -12.52 -9.77
N THR A 151 2.05 -13.22 -9.85
CA THR A 151 1.07 -13.07 -10.93
C THR A 151 0.52 -11.64 -11.01
N MET A 152 0.26 -11.02 -9.86
CA MET A 152 -0.31 -9.68 -9.78
C MET A 152 0.71 -8.55 -9.84
N ALA A 153 2.03 -8.85 -9.86
CA ALA A 153 3.09 -7.84 -9.73
C ALA A 153 3.02 -6.74 -10.81
N GLY A 154 2.80 -7.12 -12.07
CA GLY A 154 2.69 -6.16 -13.18
C GLY A 154 1.49 -5.23 -13.02
N TYR A 155 0.32 -5.78 -12.71
CA TYR A 155 -0.90 -5.01 -12.49
C TYR A 155 -0.77 -4.07 -11.28
N THR A 156 -0.27 -4.58 -10.17
CA THR A 156 -0.04 -3.81 -8.95
C THR A 156 0.92 -2.65 -9.21
N SER A 157 2.02 -2.90 -9.95
CA SER A 157 2.98 -1.86 -10.33
C SER A 157 2.32 -0.77 -11.18
N GLN A 158 1.48 -1.14 -12.15
CA GLN A 158 0.75 -0.21 -12.99
C GLN A 158 -0.24 0.64 -12.16
N CYS A 159 -0.98 0.04 -11.24
CA CYS A 159 -1.89 0.78 -10.36
C CYS A 159 -1.13 1.80 -9.50
N PHE A 160 -0.04 1.41 -8.87
CA PHE A 160 0.73 2.32 -8.04
C PHE A 160 1.49 3.40 -8.84
N SER A 161 1.78 3.18 -10.12
CA SER A 161 2.41 4.22 -10.96
C SER A 161 1.51 5.44 -11.17
N GLN A 162 0.18 5.28 -11.05
CA GLN A 162 -0.77 6.39 -11.15
C GLN A 162 -0.57 7.42 -10.05
N ILE A 163 -0.12 7.01 -8.86
CA ILE A 163 0.17 7.93 -7.74
C ILE A 163 1.18 8.99 -8.17
N SER A 164 2.27 8.61 -8.86
CA SER A 164 3.28 9.55 -9.35
C SER A 164 2.68 10.58 -10.30
N ARG A 165 1.84 10.12 -11.22
CA ARG A 165 1.19 10.98 -12.20
C ARG A 165 0.23 11.99 -11.53
N VAL A 166 -0.54 11.52 -10.56
CA VAL A 166 -1.48 12.37 -9.81
C VAL A 166 -0.72 13.43 -9.02
N LEU A 167 0.38 13.07 -8.35
CA LEU A 167 1.19 14.01 -7.58
C LEU A 167 1.86 15.06 -8.48
N GLU A 168 2.35 14.67 -9.68
CA GLU A 168 2.88 15.60 -10.67
C GLU A 168 1.83 16.60 -11.14
N GLN A 169 0.67 16.10 -11.56
CA GLN A 169 -0.44 16.97 -12.00
C GLN A 169 -0.88 17.92 -10.90
N ARG A 170 -0.88 17.45 -9.64
CA ARG A 170 -1.27 18.25 -8.50
C ARG A 170 -0.27 19.36 -8.19
N PHE A 171 1.03 19.07 -8.30
CA PHE A 171 2.07 20.07 -8.15
C PHE A 171 1.88 21.21 -9.16
N GLN A 172 1.73 20.86 -10.44
CA GLN A 172 1.52 21.84 -11.51
C GLN A 172 0.25 22.66 -11.31
N ALA A 173 -0.85 22.01 -10.91
CA ALA A 173 -2.13 22.68 -10.66
C ALA A 173 -2.10 23.65 -9.48
N LEU A 174 -1.31 23.36 -8.44
CA LEU A 174 -1.17 24.25 -7.27
C LEU A 174 -0.16 25.38 -7.51
N GLN A 175 0.85 25.16 -8.34
CA GLN A 175 1.85 26.16 -8.70
C GLN A 175 1.26 27.25 -9.60
N THR A 176 0.26 26.90 -10.45
CA THR A 176 -0.38 27.88 -11.34
C THR A 176 -1.39 28.71 -10.53
N PRO A 177 -1.23 30.04 -10.40
CA PRO A 177 -2.19 30.88 -9.71
C PRO A 177 -3.54 30.83 -10.42
N SER A 178 -4.59 30.36 -9.74
CA SER A 178 -5.97 30.50 -10.26
C SER A 178 -6.33 31.99 -10.18
N GLU A 179 -6.91 32.55 -11.25
CA GLU A 179 -7.41 33.95 -11.29
C GLU A 179 -8.36 34.28 -10.13
N GLN A 180 -9.00 33.28 -9.55
CA GLN A 180 -9.90 33.41 -8.39
C GLN A 180 -9.17 33.61 -7.04
N THR A 181 -7.85 33.34 -6.95
CA THR A 181 -7.08 33.44 -5.69
C THR A 181 -6.50 34.85 -5.50
N GLN A 182 -6.51 35.70 -6.52
CA GLN A 182 -6.01 37.08 -6.44
C GLN A 182 -6.92 38.00 -5.62
N GLU A 183 -8.21 37.65 -5.44
CA GLU A 183 -9.13 38.47 -4.62
C GLU A 183 -9.01 38.25 -3.10
N SER A 184 -8.36 37.18 -2.64
CA SER A 184 -8.32 36.83 -1.20
C SER A 184 -7.01 37.16 -0.49
N GLY A 185 -6.02 37.78 -1.14
CA GLY A 185 -4.82 38.33 -0.47
C GLY A 185 -4.01 37.31 0.36
N GLN A 186 -4.18 36.00 0.14
CA GLN A 186 -3.43 34.99 0.85
C GLN A 186 -2.05 34.76 0.22
N PRO A 187 -0.97 34.66 1.05
CA PRO A 187 0.40 34.55 0.56
C PRO A 187 0.60 33.28 -0.28
N THR A 188 1.41 33.38 -1.30
CA THR A 188 1.88 32.29 -2.20
C THR A 188 2.59 31.13 -1.44
N GLU A 189 2.98 31.35 -0.19
CA GLU A 189 3.64 30.36 0.65
C GLU A 189 2.76 29.14 1.04
N ASN A 190 1.45 29.24 0.89
CA ASN A 190 0.54 28.20 1.38
C ASN A 190 0.33 27.03 0.38
N TRP A 191 0.60 27.21 -0.94
CA TRP A 191 0.34 26.16 -1.92
C TRP A 191 1.29 24.97 -1.79
N PHE A 192 2.57 25.24 -1.51
CA PHE A 192 3.55 24.16 -1.36
C PHE A 192 3.33 23.35 -0.07
N HIS A 193 3.00 24.03 1.03
CA HIS A 193 2.62 23.35 2.27
C HIS A 193 1.42 22.41 2.03
N ARG A 194 0.39 22.91 1.34
CA ARG A 194 -0.77 22.10 0.96
C ARG A 194 -0.38 20.91 0.08
N TYR A 195 0.51 21.09 -0.89
CA TYR A 195 1.03 20.00 -1.71
C TYR A 195 1.74 18.95 -0.87
N CYS A 196 2.56 19.37 0.09
CA CYS A 196 3.26 18.48 1.00
C CYS A 196 2.29 17.67 1.88
N GLU A 197 1.25 18.30 2.42
CA GLU A 197 0.21 17.61 3.20
C GLU A 197 -0.54 16.57 2.36
N GLU A 198 -1.00 16.95 1.17
CA GLU A 198 -1.72 16.04 0.26
C GLU A 198 -0.82 14.86 -0.17
N THR A 199 0.45 15.12 -0.46
CA THR A 199 1.44 14.08 -0.77
C THR A 199 1.66 13.14 0.42
N GLN A 200 1.77 13.68 1.63
CA GLN A 200 1.92 12.91 2.86
C GLN A 200 0.72 11.96 3.08
N ILE A 201 -0.50 12.46 2.94
CA ILE A 201 -1.72 11.66 3.07
C ILE A 201 -1.73 10.54 2.01
N MET A 202 -1.34 10.83 0.77
CA MET A 202 -1.27 9.86 -0.31
C MET A 202 -0.24 8.75 -0.02
N LEU A 203 0.94 9.11 0.47
CA LEU A 203 2.00 8.16 0.82
C LEU A 203 1.62 7.28 2.02
N LEU A 204 0.91 7.83 3.01
CA LEU A 204 0.35 7.05 4.13
C LEU A 204 -0.69 6.04 3.65
N ALA A 205 -1.57 6.45 2.74
CA ALA A 205 -2.56 5.55 2.15
C ALA A 205 -1.90 4.46 1.29
N GLU A 206 -0.85 4.77 0.53
CA GLU A 206 -0.06 3.79 -0.22
C GLU A 206 0.61 2.78 0.73
N LEU A 207 1.20 3.25 1.84
CA LEU A 207 1.83 2.39 2.85
C LEU A 207 0.82 1.40 3.44
N ASP A 208 -0.36 1.86 3.83
CA ASP A 208 -1.40 1.01 4.40
C ASP A 208 -1.83 -0.10 3.42
N VAL A 209 -2.06 0.23 2.14
CA VAL A 209 -2.42 -0.77 1.11
C VAL A 209 -1.29 -1.79 0.87
N ARG A 210 -0.02 -1.34 0.90
CA ARG A 210 1.12 -2.23 0.70
C ARG A 210 1.37 -3.17 1.88
N LEU A 211 0.97 -2.79 3.08
CA LEU A 211 1.09 -3.63 4.28
C LEU A 211 -0.09 -4.57 4.49
N GLU A 212 -1.23 -4.34 3.82
CA GLU A 212 -2.44 -5.16 3.96
C GLU A 212 -2.18 -6.68 3.76
N PRO A 213 -1.41 -7.15 2.76
CA PRO A 213 -1.09 -8.57 2.64
C PRO A 213 -0.28 -9.12 3.81
N VAL A 214 0.64 -8.33 4.37
CA VAL A 214 1.45 -8.73 5.53
C VAL A 214 0.57 -8.91 6.76
N LEU A 215 -0.36 -7.97 6.97
CA LEU A 215 -1.35 -8.04 8.05
C LEU A 215 -2.23 -9.28 7.92
N GLY A 216 -2.74 -9.59 6.72
CA GLY A 216 -3.54 -10.78 6.49
C GLY A 216 -2.79 -12.10 6.74
N LEU A 217 -1.51 -12.18 6.38
CA LEU A 217 -0.68 -13.36 6.67
C LEU A 217 -0.43 -13.51 8.17
N LEU A 218 -0.16 -12.43 8.92
CA LEU A 218 0.02 -12.47 10.36
C LEU A 218 -1.28 -12.82 11.09
N GLU A 219 -2.42 -12.30 10.63
CA GLU A 219 -3.74 -12.66 11.16
C GLU A 219 -4.00 -14.16 10.98
N ALA A 220 -3.65 -14.75 9.84
CA ALA A 220 -3.75 -16.19 9.63
C ALA A 220 -2.85 -16.98 10.59
N CYS A 221 -1.64 -16.48 10.90
CA CYS A 221 -0.76 -17.09 11.89
C CYS A 221 -1.38 -17.04 13.30
N HIS A 222 -1.91 -15.91 13.74
CA HIS A 222 -2.58 -15.76 15.03
C HIS A 222 -3.79 -16.70 15.16
N ASN A 223 -4.60 -16.79 14.08
CA ASN A 223 -5.76 -17.67 14.07
C ASN A 223 -5.36 -19.16 14.21
N GLU A 224 -4.20 -19.56 13.69
CA GLU A 224 -3.73 -20.93 13.78
C GLU A 224 -3.15 -21.24 15.17
N VAL A 225 -2.43 -20.28 15.81
CA VAL A 225 -2.02 -20.38 17.22
C VAL A 225 -3.23 -20.61 18.13
N ASN A 226 -4.29 -19.84 17.95
CA ASN A 226 -5.50 -19.91 18.77
C ASN A 226 -6.34 -21.17 18.56
N LYS A 227 -6.07 -21.97 17.51
CA LYS A 227 -6.72 -23.27 17.27
C LYS A 227 -5.99 -24.44 17.92
N THR A 228 -4.74 -24.23 18.30
CA THR A 228 -3.95 -25.27 18.97
C THR A 228 -4.23 -25.17 20.48
N PRO A 229 -4.90 -26.18 21.09
CA PRO A 229 -5.33 -26.13 22.49
C PRO A 229 -4.16 -26.23 23.48
#